data_b36ce3d1d611e4ce3fecb9b726163bca
#
_entry.id   b36ce3d1d611e4ce3fecb9b726163bca
#
_cell.length_a   1.000
_cell.length_b   1.000
_cell.length_c   1.000
_cell.angle_alpha   90.00
_cell.angle_beta   90.00
_cell.angle_gamma   90.00
#
_symmetry.space_group_name_H-M   'P 1'
#
loop_
_entity.id
_entity.type
_entity.pdbx_description
1 polymer ?
#
loop_
_entity_poly.entity_id
_entity_poly.type
_entity_poly.pdbx_seq_one_letter_code
_entity_poly.pdbx_strand_id
1 'polypeptide(L)'
;MKKLSMLLAVVMLLCRIRFEQSPGWLIAHGRISEAEEAVRYFLGPDVEIGEIRNRPNKTQMPKAAWSDLFKSGQVKKVIFSGIPWACEGLGVYGIGVFLPVLVMALGLETGSESAFARITDSVLLTTWINLCILPGFVLGLLLVNRCYHVRTQTWGFILCAAGMGILLAAYEFHWPVWIAVSGFMLFELFL
;
A
#
# COMPACT_ATOMS: atom_id res chain seq x y z
N MET A 1 -3.33 6.22 25.35
CA MET A 1 -2.87 5.78 24.04
C MET A 1 -2.03 4.49 24.11
N LYS A 2 -0.94 4.41 24.88
CA LYS A 2 -0.08 3.19 24.98
C LYS A 2 -0.83 1.89 25.30
N LYS A 3 -1.81 1.92 26.22
CA LYS A 3 -2.61 0.74 26.58
C LYS A 3 -3.50 0.24 25.43
N LEU A 4 -4.07 1.15 24.63
CA LEU A 4 -4.89 0.80 23.47
C LEU A 4 -4.05 0.17 22.36
N SER A 5 -2.87 0.74 22.07
CA SER A 5 -1.95 0.17 21.08
C SER A 5 -1.46 -1.22 21.47
N MET A 6 -1.19 -1.42 22.78
CA MET A 6 -0.78 -2.72 23.30
C MET A 6 -1.92 -3.74 23.22
N LEU A 7 -3.16 -3.34 23.53
CA LEU A 7 -4.34 -4.19 23.39
C LEU A 7 -4.56 -4.61 21.93
N LEU A 8 -4.49 -3.66 21.00
CA LEU A 8 -4.59 -3.94 19.56
C LEU A 8 -3.50 -4.91 19.09
N ALA A 9 -2.25 -4.71 19.52
CA ALA A 9 -1.15 -5.61 19.18
C ALA A 9 -1.39 -7.04 19.69
N VAL A 10 -1.91 -7.19 20.92
CA VAL A 10 -2.26 -8.51 21.49
C VAL A 10 -3.41 -9.14 20.71
N VAL A 11 -4.46 -8.39 20.38
CA VAL A 11 -5.58 -8.89 19.57
C VAL A 11 -5.09 -9.36 18.20
N MET A 12 -4.25 -8.55 17.52
CA MET A 12 -3.67 -8.92 16.23
C MET A 12 -2.80 -10.18 16.33
N LEU A 13 -2.02 -10.32 17.40
CA LEU A 13 -1.21 -11.53 17.66
C LEU A 13 -2.10 -12.75 17.84
N LEU A 14 -3.15 -12.65 18.66
CA LEU A 14 -4.09 -13.76 18.91
C LEU A 14 -4.84 -14.16 17.63
N CYS A 15 -5.28 -13.18 16.83
CA CYS A 15 -5.85 -13.44 15.52
C CYS A 15 -4.85 -14.20 14.63
N ARG A 16 -3.58 -13.73 14.60
CA ARG A 16 -2.54 -14.34 13.76
C ARG A 16 -2.23 -15.80 14.10
N ILE A 17 -2.31 -16.18 15.38
CA ILE A 17 -2.08 -17.56 15.81
C ILE A 17 -3.17 -18.50 15.29
N ARG A 18 -4.39 -18.00 15.11
CA ARG A 18 -5.53 -18.79 14.59
C ARG A 18 -5.64 -18.85 13.07
N PHE A 19 -4.89 -18.01 12.34
CA PHE A 19 -4.95 -18.06 10.89
C PHE A 19 -4.16 -19.25 10.34
N GLU A 20 -4.84 -20.05 9.51
CA GLU A 20 -4.25 -21.10 8.70
C GLU A 20 -3.16 -20.56 7.78
N GLN A 21 -2.17 -21.39 7.45
CA GLN A 21 -1.15 -21.04 6.47
C GLN A 21 -1.81 -20.86 5.10
N SER A 22 -1.25 -19.95 4.27
CA SER A 22 -1.81 -19.73 2.94
C SER A 22 -1.74 -21.03 2.10
N PRO A 23 -2.80 -21.38 1.36
CA PRO A 23 -2.81 -22.57 0.51
C PRO A 23 -1.63 -22.63 -0.45
N GLY A 24 -1.23 -21.47 -1.02
CA GLY A 24 -0.09 -21.39 -1.91
C GLY A 24 1.24 -21.75 -1.25
N TRP A 25 1.44 -21.36 0.00
CA TRP A 25 2.62 -21.74 0.79
C TRP A 25 2.64 -23.24 1.09
N LEU A 26 1.49 -23.80 1.50
CA LEU A 26 1.35 -25.22 1.80
C LEU A 26 1.65 -26.09 0.56
N ILE A 27 1.13 -25.70 -0.61
CA ILE A 27 1.41 -26.38 -1.88
C ILE A 27 2.91 -26.32 -2.21
N ALA A 28 3.54 -25.15 -2.03
CA ALA A 28 4.97 -24.97 -2.30
C ALA A 28 5.86 -25.84 -1.40
N HIS A 29 5.37 -26.20 -0.20
CA HIS A 29 6.06 -27.08 0.76
C HIS A 29 5.60 -28.55 0.71
N GLY A 30 4.79 -28.92 -0.29
CA GLY A 30 4.32 -30.31 -0.49
C GLY A 30 3.25 -30.77 0.50
N ARG A 31 2.68 -29.85 1.30
CA ARG A 31 1.63 -30.14 2.31
C ARG A 31 0.24 -30.04 1.65
N ILE A 32 -0.03 -30.92 0.67
CA ILE A 32 -1.21 -30.82 -0.20
C ILE A 32 -2.51 -30.99 0.59
N SER A 33 -2.57 -31.97 1.52
CA SER A 33 -3.78 -32.22 2.32
C SER A 33 -4.20 -31.03 3.15
N GLU A 34 -3.24 -30.33 3.76
CA GLU A 34 -3.48 -29.13 4.55
C GLU A 34 -3.83 -27.94 3.66
N ALA A 35 -3.27 -27.89 2.45
CA ALA A 35 -3.65 -26.87 1.47
C ALA A 35 -5.12 -27.04 1.03
N GLU A 36 -5.58 -28.28 0.86
CA GLU A 36 -6.99 -28.58 0.55
C GLU A 36 -7.91 -28.13 1.69
N GLU A 37 -7.53 -28.40 2.93
CA GLU A 37 -8.28 -27.99 4.11
C GLU A 37 -8.34 -26.46 4.23
N ALA A 38 -7.22 -25.78 4.04
CA ALA A 38 -7.16 -24.33 4.05
C ALA A 38 -8.01 -23.70 2.93
N VAL A 39 -8.01 -24.28 1.72
CA VAL A 39 -8.88 -23.81 0.62
C VAL A 39 -10.35 -23.97 0.98
N ARG A 40 -10.74 -25.10 1.55
CA ARG A 40 -12.13 -25.33 1.99
C ARG A 40 -12.54 -24.38 3.10
N TYR A 41 -11.62 -24.05 4.01
CA TYR A 41 -11.87 -23.08 5.08
C TYR A 41 -12.15 -21.67 4.54
N PHE A 42 -11.39 -21.22 3.53
CA PHE A 42 -11.53 -19.85 2.99
C PHE A 42 -12.61 -19.70 1.91
N LEU A 43 -12.82 -20.73 1.08
CA LEU A 43 -13.70 -20.65 -0.09
C LEU A 43 -14.99 -21.46 0.05
N GLY A 44 -15.11 -22.25 1.12
CA GLY A 44 -16.28 -23.11 1.37
C GLY A 44 -16.07 -24.56 0.90
N PRO A 45 -16.98 -25.46 1.36
CA PRO A 45 -16.84 -26.91 1.11
C PRO A 45 -17.05 -27.32 -0.34
N ASP A 46 -17.73 -26.49 -1.14
CA ASP A 46 -18.18 -26.84 -2.50
C ASP A 46 -17.13 -26.55 -3.59
N VAL A 47 -15.92 -26.11 -3.20
CA VAL A 47 -14.86 -25.78 -4.16
C VAL A 47 -14.20 -27.05 -4.69
N GLU A 48 -14.21 -27.23 -6.02
CA GLU A 48 -13.46 -28.27 -6.68
C GLU A 48 -11.95 -28.09 -6.55
N ILE A 49 -11.34 -29.00 -5.81
CA ILE A 49 -9.89 -28.99 -5.50
C ILE A 49 -9.08 -29.82 -6.51
N GLY A 50 -9.75 -30.31 -7.55
CA GLY A 50 -9.17 -31.23 -8.55
C GLY A 50 -7.86 -30.72 -9.19
N GLU A 51 -7.74 -29.44 -9.45
CA GLU A 51 -6.51 -28.87 -10.00
C GLU A 51 -5.34 -28.84 -9.00
N ILE A 52 -5.62 -28.71 -7.71
CA ILE A 52 -4.60 -28.70 -6.66
C ILE A 52 -4.03 -30.11 -6.49
N ARG A 53 -4.90 -31.11 -6.49
CA ARG A 53 -4.56 -32.51 -6.32
C ARG A 53 -3.78 -33.07 -7.51
N ASN A 54 -4.10 -32.61 -8.72
CA ASN A 54 -3.46 -33.06 -9.96
C ASN A 54 -2.18 -32.29 -10.32
N ARG A 55 -1.78 -31.27 -9.54
CA ARG A 55 -0.47 -30.66 -9.75
C ARG A 55 0.60 -31.70 -9.45
N PRO A 56 1.46 -32.03 -10.41
CA PRO A 56 2.57 -32.93 -10.15
C PRO A 56 3.30 -32.40 -8.92
N ASN A 57 3.49 -33.29 -7.95
CA ASN A 57 4.26 -33.00 -6.74
C ASN A 57 5.65 -32.54 -7.19
N LYS A 58 5.76 -31.25 -7.52
CA LYS A 58 7.05 -30.65 -7.86
C LYS A 58 7.84 -30.70 -6.58
N THR A 59 8.49 -31.82 -6.43
CA THR A 59 9.60 -32.11 -5.55
C THR A 59 10.09 -30.81 -4.92
N GLN A 60 10.01 -30.74 -3.59
CA GLN A 60 10.54 -29.72 -2.70
C GLN A 60 11.30 -28.65 -3.46
N MET A 61 10.75 -27.43 -3.54
CA MET A 61 11.50 -26.34 -4.15
C MET A 61 12.90 -26.33 -3.53
N PRO A 62 13.96 -26.38 -4.35
CA PRO A 62 15.32 -26.36 -3.80
C PRO A 62 15.41 -25.16 -2.87
N LYS A 63 15.98 -25.34 -1.69
CA LYS A 63 16.15 -24.29 -0.71
C LYS A 63 16.86 -23.12 -1.40
N ALA A 64 16.06 -22.11 -1.79
CA ALA A 64 16.60 -20.94 -2.47
C ALA A 64 17.51 -20.19 -1.49
N ALA A 65 18.75 -19.95 -1.88
CA ALA A 65 19.66 -19.09 -1.14
C ALA A 65 19.37 -17.62 -1.47
N TRP A 66 19.64 -16.72 -0.53
CA TRP A 66 19.52 -15.27 -0.78
C TRP A 66 20.34 -14.81 -2.00
N SER A 67 21.47 -15.48 -2.25
CA SER A 67 22.32 -15.25 -3.44
C SER A 67 21.59 -15.52 -4.76
N ASP A 68 20.57 -16.38 -4.77
CA ASP A 68 19.80 -16.69 -5.98
C ASP A 68 19.01 -15.49 -6.52
N LEU A 69 18.64 -14.54 -5.65
CA LEU A 69 18.00 -13.29 -6.03
C LEU A 69 18.88 -12.42 -6.94
N PHE A 70 20.21 -12.53 -6.81
CA PHE A 70 21.19 -11.75 -7.57
C PHE A 70 21.67 -12.46 -8.83
N LYS A 71 21.15 -13.65 -9.14
CA LYS A 71 21.44 -14.33 -10.42
C LYS A 71 20.84 -13.56 -11.60
N SER A 72 21.54 -13.55 -12.71
CA SER A 72 21.23 -12.75 -13.91
C SER A 72 19.76 -12.80 -14.36
N GLY A 73 19.07 -13.95 -14.24
CA GLY A 73 17.66 -14.09 -14.60
C GLY A 73 16.67 -13.53 -13.56
N GLN A 74 17.09 -13.37 -12.29
CA GLN A 74 16.23 -12.93 -11.19
C GLN A 74 16.39 -11.44 -10.88
N VAL A 75 17.59 -10.87 -11.11
CA VAL A 75 17.88 -9.46 -10.82
C VAL A 75 16.86 -8.51 -11.45
N LYS A 76 16.48 -8.75 -12.71
CA LYS A 76 15.44 -7.92 -13.38
C LYS A 76 14.11 -7.95 -12.65
N LYS A 77 13.71 -9.11 -12.13
CA LYS A 77 12.45 -9.27 -11.38
C LYS A 77 12.52 -8.58 -10.02
N VAL A 78 13.67 -8.67 -9.34
CA VAL A 78 13.93 -8.01 -8.06
C VAL A 78 13.89 -6.49 -8.24
N ILE A 79 14.54 -5.95 -9.26
CA ILE A 79 14.53 -4.52 -9.58
C ILE A 79 13.10 -4.07 -9.93
N PHE A 80 12.42 -4.79 -10.81
CA PHE A 80 11.07 -4.46 -11.25
C PHE A 80 10.05 -4.49 -10.11
N SER A 81 10.23 -5.33 -9.12
CA SER A 81 9.39 -5.39 -7.92
C SER A 81 9.83 -4.39 -6.84
N GLY A 82 11.13 -4.24 -6.64
CA GLY A 82 11.70 -3.46 -5.54
C GLY A 82 11.63 -1.94 -5.75
N ILE A 83 11.85 -1.46 -6.98
CA ILE A 83 11.81 -0.01 -7.26
C ILE A 83 10.42 0.58 -7.01
N PRO A 84 9.31 0.03 -7.55
CA PRO A 84 7.99 0.55 -7.26
C PRO A 84 7.67 0.57 -5.77
N TRP A 85 8.02 -0.49 -5.05
CA TRP A 85 7.80 -0.56 -3.61
C TRP A 85 8.63 0.46 -2.82
N ALA A 86 9.88 0.70 -3.24
CA ALA A 86 10.71 1.76 -2.65
C ALA A 86 10.13 3.15 -2.93
N CYS A 87 9.62 3.40 -4.14
CA CYS A 87 8.96 4.67 -4.48
C CYS A 87 7.70 4.91 -3.66
N GLU A 88 6.86 3.87 -3.47
CA GLU A 88 5.70 3.92 -2.59
C GLU A 88 6.11 4.24 -1.14
N GLY A 89 7.14 3.55 -0.63
CA GLY A 89 7.69 3.82 0.70
C GLY A 89 8.18 5.27 0.87
N LEU A 90 8.83 5.84 -0.15
CA LEU A 90 9.22 7.25 -0.16
C LEU A 90 8.01 8.19 -0.15
N GLY A 91 6.94 7.85 -0.87
CA GLY A 91 5.68 8.60 -0.85
C GLY A 91 5.05 8.59 0.53
N VAL A 92 4.80 7.41 1.09
CA VAL A 92 4.15 7.23 2.40
C VAL A 92 4.96 7.85 3.54
N TYR A 93 6.24 7.52 3.64
CA TYR A 93 7.09 7.93 4.77
C TYR A 93 7.80 9.25 4.55
N GLY A 94 8.12 9.59 3.29
CA GLY A 94 8.79 10.85 2.97
C GLY A 94 7.84 12.04 2.89
N ILE A 95 6.67 11.86 2.29
CA ILE A 95 5.68 12.93 2.11
C ILE A 95 4.59 12.81 3.17
N GLY A 96 3.90 11.66 3.26
CA GLY A 96 2.74 11.49 4.11
C GLY A 96 2.99 11.79 5.59
N VAL A 97 4.10 11.29 6.17
CA VAL A 97 4.44 11.56 7.58
C VAL A 97 4.77 13.03 7.82
N PHE A 98 5.39 13.70 6.86
CA PHE A 98 5.78 15.11 6.97
C PHE A 98 4.73 16.09 6.41
N LEU A 99 3.59 15.59 5.97
CA LEU A 99 2.54 16.40 5.33
C LEU A 99 2.11 17.62 6.18
N PRO A 100 1.91 17.52 7.53
CA PRO A 100 1.58 18.69 8.34
C PRO A 100 2.67 19.77 8.28
N VAL A 101 3.92 19.35 8.26
CA VAL A 101 5.07 20.28 8.18
C VAL A 101 5.15 20.91 6.79
N LEU A 102 4.88 20.13 5.74
CA LEU A 102 4.84 20.63 4.36
C LEU A 102 3.71 21.64 4.17
N VAL A 103 2.52 21.37 4.71
CA VAL A 103 1.38 22.29 4.69
C VAL A 103 1.73 23.62 5.34
N MET A 104 2.39 23.59 6.49
CA MET A 104 2.89 24.82 7.17
C MET A 104 3.99 25.53 6.36
N ALA A 105 4.97 24.78 5.86
CA ALA A 105 6.10 25.35 5.11
C ALA A 105 5.67 26.01 3.80
N LEU A 106 4.62 25.50 3.17
CA LEU A 106 4.02 26.04 1.95
C LEU A 106 3.01 27.16 2.22
N GLY A 107 2.73 27.49 3.49
CA GLY A 107 1.78 28.53 3.87
C GLY A 107 0.34 28.22 3.43
N LEU A 108 -0.03 26.94 3.42
CA LEU A 108 -1.37 26.48 2.98
C LEU A 108 -2.41 26.58 4.11
N GLU A 109 -1.99 26.94 5.33
CA GLU A 109 -2.89 27.20 6.45
C GLU A 109 -3.66 28.52 6.29
N THR A 110 -4.84 28.56 6.85
CA THR A 110 -5.73 29.74 6.79
C THR A 110 -5.31 30.84 7.77
N GLY A 111 -4.17 31.49 7.52
CA GLY A 111 -3.82 32.83 8.06
C GLY A 111 -4.07 33.15 9.53
N SER A 112 -4.05 32.16 10.43
CA SER A 112 -4.26 32.41 11.86
C SER A 112 -3.03 33.07 12.52
N GLU A 113 -3.26 34.08 13.33
CA GLU A 113 -2.18 34.90 13.94
C GLU A 113 -1.36 34.14 15.00
N SER A 114 -1.92 33.11 15.64
CA SER A 114 -1.20 32.39 16.69
C SER A 114 -0.53 31.11 16.16
N ALA A 115 0.69 30.82 16.66
CA ALA A 115 1.42 29.60 16.30
C ALA A 115 0.63 28.32 16.58
N PHE A 116 -0.14 28.28 17.67
CA PHE A 116 -0.97 27.14 18.02
C PHE A 116 -2.12 26.94 17.03
N ALA A 117 -2.77 28.00 16.59
CA ALA A 117 -3.85 27.92 15.61
C ALA A 117 -3.30 27.44 14.25
N ARG A 118 -2.13 27.93 13.81
CA ARG A 118 -1.48 27.46 12.58
C ARG A 118 -1.16 25.97 12.60
N ILE A 119 -0.66 25.45 13.72
CA ILE A 119 -0.43 24.01 13.89
C ILE A 119 -1.74 23.25 13.80
N THR A 120 -2.80 23.71 14.46
CA THR A 120 -4.10 23.07 14.45
C THR A 120 -4.71 23.04 13.04
N ASP A 121 -4.66 24.16 12.32
CA ASP A 121 -5.16 24.27 10.95
C ASP A 121 -4.39 23.35 10.00
N SER A 122 -3.07 23.29 10.14
CA SER A 122 -2.23 22.40 9.33
C SER A 122 -2.55 20.91 9.58
N VAL A 123 -2.78 20.52 10.83
CA VAL A 123 -3.18 19.16 11.18
C VAL A 123 -4.58 18.83 10.65
N LEU A 124 -5.53 19.76 10.77
CA LEU A 124 -6.87 19.57 10.22
C LEU A 124 -6.85 19.44 8.70
N LEU A 125 -6.14 20.32 8.01
CA LEU A 125 -6.01 20.26 6.55
C LEU A 125 -5.34 18.95 6.11
N THR A 126 -4.27 18.54 6.79
CA THR A 126 -3.61 17.24 6.58
C THR A 126 -4.57 16.08 6.78
N THR A 127 -5.44 16.15 7.78
CA THR A 127 -6.43 15.11 8.04
C THR A 127 -7.41 14.98 6.87
N TRP A 128 -7.88 16.10 6.32
CA TRP A 128 -8.74 16.10 5.13
C TRP A 128 -8.04 15.55 3.88
N ILE A 129 -6.76 15.89 3.69
CA ILE A 129 -5.96 15.37 2.57
C ILE A 129 -5.80 13.85 2.72
N ASN A 130 -5.39 13.36 3.90
CA ASN A 130 -5.22 11.92 4.16
C ASN A 130 -6.53 11.14 4.06
N LEU A 131 -7.68 11.77 4.27
CA LEU A 131 -8.98 11.11 4.11
C LEU A 131 -9.21 10.65 2.66
N CYS A 132 -8.53 11.26 1.69
CA CYS A 132 -8.59 10.85 0.28
C CYS A 132 -7.99 9.46 0.02
N ILE A 133 -7.19 8.92 0.93
CA ILE A 133 -6.69 7.54 0.87
C ILE A 133 -7.86 6.53 0.87
N LEU A 134 -8.93 6.80 1.62
CA LEU A 134 -10.05 5.86 1.74
C LEU A 134 -10.76 5.59 0.40
N PRO A 135 -11.22 6.60 -0.35
CA PRO A 135 -11.81 6.37 -1.67
C PRO A 135 -10.78 5.81 -2.66
N GLY A 136 -9.49 6.19 -2.55
CA GLY A 136 -8.40 5.60 -3.33
C GLY A 136 -8.26 4.10 -3.11
N PHE A 137 -8.28 3.67 -1.86
CA PHE A 137 -8.24 2.24 -1.50
C PHE A 137 -9.45 1.47 -2.07
N VAL A 138 -10.66 2.02 -1.94
CA VAL A 138 -11.87 1.40 -2.54
C VAL A 138 -11.74 1.31 -4.05
N LEU A 139 -11.27 2.36 -4.71
CA LEU A 139 -11.03 2.37 -6.15
C LEU A 139 -10.00 1.31 -6.55
N GLY A 140 -8.90 1.19 -5.81
CA GLY A 140 -7.89 0.16 -6.00
C GLY A 140 -8.45 -1.25 -5.91
N LEU A 141 -9.28 -1.53 -4.89
CA LEU A 141 -9.95 -2.83 -4.74
C LEU A 141 -10.89 -3.16 -5.92
N LEU A 142 -11.61 -2.17 -6.43
CA LEU A 142 -12.50 -2.35 -7.58
C LEU A 142 -11.72 -2.59 -8.88
N LEU A 143 -10.59 -1.95 -9.04
CA LEU A 143 -9.75 -2.04 -10.24
C LEU A 143 -8.88 -3.30 -10.27
N VAL A 144 -8.44 -3.81 -9.11
CA VAL A 144 -7.53 -4.96 -9.03
C VAL A 144 -8.07 -6.21 -9.71
N ASN A 145 -9.39 -6.41 -9.69
CA ASN A 145 -10.05 -7.55 -10.33
C ASN A 145 -10.40 -7.33 -11.81
N ARG A 146 -10.36 -6.09 -12.28
CA ARG A 146 -10.77 -5.74 -13.66
C ARG A 146 -9.59 -5.37 -14.56
N CYS A 147 -8.51 -4.89 -13.99
CA CYS A 147 -7.34 -4.41 -14.72
C CYS A 147 -6.10 -5.24 -14.41
N TYR A 148 -5.16 -5.30 -15.37
CA TYR A 148 -3.85 -5.88 -15.13
C TYR A 148 -3.11 -5.08 -14.04
N HIS A 149 -2.63 -5.76 -13.00
CA HIS A 149 -1.96 -5.16 -11.85
C HIS A 149 -0.87 -4.14 -12.22
N VAL A 150 -0.02 -4.47 -13.21
CA VAL A 150 1.04 -3.57 -13.69
C VAL A 150 0.49 -2.28 -14.28
N ARG A 151 -0.61 -2.35 -15.03
CA ARG A 151 -1.23 -1.14 -15.60
C ARG A 151 -1.83 -0.25 -14.52
N THR A 152 -2.53 -0.84 -13.56
CA THR A 152 -3.11 -0.11 -12.43
C THR A 152 -2.03 0.61 -11.65
N GLN A 153 -0.94 -0.07 -11.33
CA GLN A 153 0.21 0.52 -10.63
C GLN A 153 0.86 1.65 -11.45
N THR A 154 1.06 1.44 -12.75
CA THR A 154 1.64 2.48 -13.63
C THR A 154 0.79 3.73 -13.67
N TRP A 155 -0.53 3.60 -13.82
CA TRP A 155 -1.44 4.74 -13.79
C TRP A 155 -1.47 5.40 -12.42
N GLY A 156 -1.40 4.64 -11.32
CA GLY A 156 -1.27 5.19 -9.96
C GLY A 156 -0.06 6.11 -9.87
N PHE A 157 1.12 5.65 -10.24
CA PHE A 157 2.34 6.48 -10.22
C PHE A 157 2.28 7.71 -11.13
N ILE A 158 1.66 7.60 -12.32
CA ILE A 158 1.48 8.76 -13.21
C ILE A 158 0.58 9.80 -12.54
N LEU A 159 -0.51 9.37 -11.90
CA LEU A 159 -1.45 10.28 -11.22
C LEU A 159 -0.84 10.87 -9.94
N CYS A 160 -0.07 10.11 -9.18
CA CYS A 160 0.74 10.65 -8.07
C CYS A 160 1.72 11.73 -8.56
N ALA A 161 2.45 11.45 -9.64
CA ALA A 161 3.37 12.42 -10.23
C ALA A 161 2.65 13.67 -10.75
N ALA A 162 1.46 13.52 -11.34
CA ALA A 162 0.63 14.65 -11.75
C ALA A 162 0.17 15.49 -10.55
N GLY A 163 -0.25 14.86 -9.45
CA GLY A 163 -0.61 15.54 -8.20
C GLY A 163 0.54 16.39 -7.65
N MET A 164 1.75 15.82 -7.60
CA MET A 164 2.95 16.54 -7.18
C MET A 164 3.33 17.65 -8.18
N GLY A 165 3.12 17.43 -9.49
CA GLY A 165 3.33 18.44 -10.52
C GLY A 165 2.38 19.64 -10.36
N ILE A 166 1.11 19.40 -10.04
CA ILE A 166 0.13 20.46 -9.73
C ILE A 166 0.57 21.25 -8.50
N LEU A 167 1.01 20.56 -7.44
CA LEU A 167 1.51 21.21 -6.23
C LEU A 167 2.71 22.13 -6.53
N LEU A 168 3.70 21.62 -7.26
CA LEU A 168 4.89 22.38 -7.65
C LEU A 168 4.52 23.60 -8.50
N ALA A 169 3.63 23.41 -9.50
CA ALA A 169 3.17 24.51 -10.33
C ALA A 169 2.39 25.55 -9.52
N ALA A 170 1.52 25.11 -8.62
CA ALA A 170 0.76 26.02 -7.75
C ALA A 170 1.69 26.84 -6.85
N TYR A 171 2.76 26.25 -6.34
CA TYR A 171 3.77 26.93 -5.54
C TYR A 171 4.57 27.95 -6.38
N GLU A 172 5.11 27.53 -7.52
CA GLU A 172 5.95 28.37 -8.39
C GLU A 172 5.20 29.57 -8.98
N PHE A 173 3.96 29.33 -9.44
CA PHE A 173 3.13 30.36 -10.06
C PHE A 173 2.23 31.11 -9.07
N HIS A 174 2.38 30.88 -7.77
CA HIS A 174 1.58 31.50 -6.71
C HIS A 174 0.07 31.36 -6.92
N TRP A 175 -0.35 30.18 -7.36
CA TRP A 175 -1.76 29.86 -7.57
C TRP A 175 -2.53 29.78 -6.24
N PRO A 176 -3.85 29.90 -6.27
CA PRO A 176 -4.65 29.79 -5.06
C PRO A 176 -4.40 28.49 -4.29
N VAL A 177 -4.39 28.57 -2.96
CA VAL A 177 -4.12 27.46 -2.02
C VAL A 177 -4.92 26.20 -2.33
N TRP A 178 -6.19 26.33 -2.75
CA TRP A 178 -7.04 25.20 -3.06
C TRP A 178 -6.50 24.34 -4.23
N ILE A 179 -5.74 24.91 -5.17
CA ILE A 179 -5.11 24.15 -6.25
C ILE A 179 -3.95 23.31 -5.69
N ALA A 180 -3.12 23.89 -4.80
CA ALA A 180 -2.05 23.14 -4.14
C ALA A 180 -2.61 22.00 -3.30
N VAL A 181 -3.67 22.25 -2.54
CA VAL A 181 -4.37 21.22 -1.75
C VAL A 181 -4.94 20.12 -2.65
N SER A 182 -5.50 20.47 -3.81
CA SER A 182 -6.00 19.46 -4.76
C SER A 182 -4.88 18.58 -5.32
N GLY A 183 -3.67 19.11 -5.48
CA GLY A 183 -2.47 18.35 -5.84
C GLY A 183 -2.12 17.30 -4.79
N PHE A 184 -2.12 17.67 -3.50
CA PHE A 184 -1.92 16.72 -2.40
C PHE A 184 -3.03 15.67 -2.34
N MET A 185 -4.31 16.08 -2.48
CA MET A 185 -5.44 15.16 -2.48
C MET A 185 -5.34 14.14 -3.60
N LEU A 186 -4.94 14.57 -4.81
CA LEU A 186 -4.72 13.68 -5.94
C LEU A 186 -3.57 12.70 -5.67
N PHE A 187 -2.48 13.18 -5.06
CA PHE A 187 -1.36 12.34 -4.68
C PHE A 187 -1.78 11.26 -3.68
N GLU A 188 -2.46 11.62 -2.59
CA GLU A 188 -2.92 10.70 -1.54
C GLU A 188 -3.99 9.71 -2.05
N LEU A 189 -4.81 10.13 -3.02
CA LEU A 189 -5.83 9.27 -3.61
C LEU A 189 -5.23 8.08 -4.37
N PHE A 190 -4.06 8.25 -4.99
CA PHE A 190 -3.42 7.26 -5.85
C PHE A 190 -2.11 6.68 -5.28
N LEU A 191 -1.70 7.10 -4.09
CA LEU A 191 -0.59 6.56 -3.35
C LEU A 191 -0.96 5.19 -2.75
#